data_0ab9d50b9b9b4136226c474e56c1574a
#
_entry.id   0ab9d50b9b9b4136226c474e56c1574a
#
_cell.length_a   1.000
_cell.length_b   1.000
_cell.length_c   1.000
_cell.angle_alpha   90.00
_cell.angle_beta   90.00
_cell.angle_gamma   90.00
#
_symmetry.space_group_name_H-M   'P 1'
#
loop_
_entity.id
_entity.type
_entity.pdbx_description
1 polymer ?
#
loop_
_entity_poly.entity_id
_entity_poly.type
_entity_poly.pdbx_seq_one_letter_code
_entity_poly.pdbx_strand_id
1 'polypeptide(L)'
;MRLRIASQDDAPEISEMLRELVAAGRRTARADVEFVIGHYVANPNGICCTLAAGENGNILGFQSLIHSTEGNPYATPVGWGIIGTHVSPKAVRTGVGTSLFLASRAASVQAGLTNIEAFIAKDNVIAQAYYERMGFETYRETAAAVCKVFRL
;
A
#
# COMPACT_ATOMS: atom_id res chain seq x y z
N MET A 1 -5.98 -1.30 18.09
CA MET A 1 -5.95 -1.12 16.63
C MET A 1 -7.12 -1.87 16.01
N ARG A 2 -7.78 -1.25 15.08
CA ARG A 2 -8.95 -1.82 14.38
C ARG A 2 -8.77 -1.65 12.88
N LEU A 3 -9.02 -2.70 12.11
CA LEU A 3 -8.98 -2.65 10.64
C LEU A 3 -10.37 -2.43 10.08
N ARG A 4 -10.49 -1.64 9.04
CA ARG A 4 -11.72 -1.44 8.28
C ARG A 4 -11.41 -1.01 6.86
N ILE A 5 -12.39 -1.07 5.97
CA ILE A 5 -12.26 -0.56 4.62
C ILE A 5 -12.32 0.97 4.66
N ALA A 6 -11.42 1.63 3.95
CA ALA A 6 -11.41 3.07 3.81
C ALA A 6 -12.59 3.54 2.97
N SER A 7 -13.15 4.70 3.33
CA SER A 7 -14.18 5.38 2.56
C SER A 7 -13.69 6.75 2.09
N GLN A 8 -14.46 7.40 1.21
CA GLN A 8 -14.09 8.74 0.74
C GLN A 8 -14.03 9.77 1.87
N ASP A 9 -14.80 9.57 2.94
CA ASP A 9 -14.76 10.43 4.11
C ASP A 9 -13.41 10.38 4.84
N ASP A 10 -12.64 9.33 4.65
CA ASP A 10 -11.30 9.19 5.23
C ASP A 10 -10.22 9.95 4.44
N ALA A 11 -10.51 10.37 3.23
CA ALA A 11 -9.51 10.95 2.34
C ALA A 11 -8.79 12.18 2.89
N PRO A 12 -9.47 13.13 3.57
CA PRO A 12 -8.77 14.26 4.18
C PRO A 12 -7.72 13.84 5.21
N GLU A 13 -8.04 12.91 6.10
CA GLU A 13 -7.13 12.44 7.13
C GLU A 13 -6.00 11.58 6.53
N ILE A 14 -6.29 10.76 5.53
CA ILE A 14 -5.28 10.02 4.77
C ILE A 14 -4.31 11.00 4.10
N SER A 15 -4.84 12.03 3.44
CA SER A 15 -4.02 13.09 2.83
C SER A 15 -3.08 13.74 3.84
N GLU A 16 -3.58 14.05 5.02
CA GLU A 16 -2.77 14.64 6.10
C GLU A 16 -1.64 13.70 6.53
N MET A 17 -1.93 12.41 6.71
CA MET A 17 -0.92 11.41 7.06
C MET A 17 0.14 11.28 5.96
N LEU A 18 -0.25 11.29 4.69
CA LEU A 18 0.69 11.23 3.57
C LEU A 18 1.57 12.47 3.53
N ARG A 19 1.05 13.66 3.87
CA ARG A 19 1.86 14.89 3.99
C ARG A 19 2.88 14.79 5.11
N GLU A 20 2.55 14.13 6.21
CA GLU A 20 3.52 13.85 7.27
C GLU A 20 4.66 12.95 6.76
N LEU A 21 4.35 11.96 5.91
CA LEU A 21 5.38 11.11 5.28
C LEU A 21 6.26 11.93 4.33
N VAL A 22 5.69 12.85 3.56
CA VAL A 22 6.46 13.76 2.70
C VAL A 22 7.41 14.62 3.56
N ALA A 23 6.90 15.22 4.63
CA ALA A 23 7.70 16.04 5.54
C ALA A 23 8.82 15.24 6.22
N ALA A 24 8.61 13.95 6.47
CA ALA A 24 9.62 13.06 7.04
C ALA A 24 10.62 12.51 6.00
N GLY A 25 10.51 12.93 4.74
CA GLY A 25 11.38 12.44 3.66
C GLY A 25 11.11 11.02 3.20
N ARG A 26 9.96 10.45 3.55
CA ARG A 26 9.60 9.05 3.23
C ARG A 26 8.70 8.91 2.02
N ARG A 27 8.29 10.00 1.42
CA ARG A 27 7.39 10.02 0.28
C ARG A 27 7.69 11.23 -0.61
N THR A 28 7.65 11.04 -1.91
CA THR A 28 7.79 12.11 -2.91
C THR A 28 6.56 12.23 -3.81
N ALA A 29 5.63 11.29 -3.74
CA ALA A 29 4.41 11.28 -4.56
C ALA A 29 3.38 12.28 -4.04
N ARG A 30 2.34 12.53 -4.85
CA ARG A 30 1.22 13.39 -4.48
C ARG A 30 0.52 12.88 -3.21
N ALA A 31 -0.01 13.81 -2.44
CA ALA A 31 -0.71 13.53 -1.18
C ALA A 31 -2.07 14.25 -1.06
N ASP A 32 -2.52 14.94 -2.11
CA ASP A 32 -3.78 15.69 -2.08
C ASP A 32 -5.00 14.77 -2.03
N VAL A 33 -6.14 15.31 -1.57
CA VAL A 33 -7.38 14.55 -1.36
C VAL A 33 -7.88 13.89 -2.64
N GLU A 34 -7.85 14.59 -3.78
CA GLU A 34 -8.29 14.03 -5.06
C GLU A 34 -7.44 12.83 -5.47
N PHE A 35 -6.12 12.94 -5.28
CA PHE A 35 -5.21 11.83 -5.55
C PHE A 35 -5.52 10.64 -4.65
N VAL A 36 -5.74 10.88 -3.35
CA VAL A 36 -6.07 9.81 -2.39
C VAL A 36 -7.34 9.07 -2.81
N ILE A 37 -8.38 9.79 -3.20
CA ILE A 37 -9.64 9.18 -3.63
C ILE A 37 -9.43 8.34 -4.89
N GLY A 38 -8.88 8.91 -5.93
CA GLY A 38 -8.76 8.24 -7.23
C GLY A 38 -7.71 7.14 -7.28
N HIS A 39 -6.65 7.27 -6.49
CA HIS A 39 -5.53 6.33 -6.52
C HIS A 39 -5.69 5.20 -5.50
N TYR A 40 -6.23 5.48 -4.32
CA TYR A 40 -6.32 4.51 -3.23
C TYR A 40 -7.73 4.08 -2.88
N VAL A 41 -8.58 5.04 -2.49
CA VAL A 41 -9.88 4.74 -1.87
C VAL A 41 -10.91 4.26 -2.89
N ALA A 42 -11.00 4.92 -4.03
CA ALA A 42 -11.98 4.65 -5.08
C ALA A 42 -11.30 4.41 -6.43
N ASN A 43 -10.17 3.72 -6.43
CA ASN A 43 -9.50 3.32 -7.66
C ASN A 43 -10.40 2.35 -8.45
N PRO A 44 -10.66 2.60 -9.75
CA PRO A 44 -11.51 1.71 -10.57
C PRO A 44 -11.02 0.27 -10.63
N ASN A 45 -9.71 0.05 -10.43
CA ASN A 45 -9.10 -1.26 -10.41
C ASN A 45 -8.90 -1.79 -8.99
N GLY A 46 -9.47 -1.13 -8.00
CA GLY A 46 -9.29 -1.47 -6.59
C GLY A 46 -9.87 -2.82 -6.22
N ILE A 47 -9.11 -3.60 -5.47
CA ILE A 47 -9.58 -4.82 -4.79
C ILE A 47 -9.99 -4.44 -3.36
N CYS A 48 -9.12 -3.75 -2.64
CA CYS A 48 -9.42 -3.21 -1.33
C CYS A 48 -8.47 -2.06 -0.98
N CYS A 49 -8.92 -1.18 -0.11
CA CYS A 49 -8.09 -0.22 0.60
C CYS A 49 -8.41 -0.39 2.08
N THR A 50 -7.52 -1.03 2.81
CA THR A 50 -7.70 -1.35 4.23
C THR A 50 -7.01 -0.31 5.08
N LEU A 51 -7.73 0.19 6.06
CA LEU A 51 -7.28 1.24 6.97
C LEU A 51 -7.14 0.66 8.38
N ALA A 52 -6.06 1.02 9.05
CA ALA A 52 -5.84 0.69 10.45
C ALA A 52 -6.09 1.94 11.30
N ALA A 53 -7.02 1.87 12.23
CA ALA A 53 -7.37 2.96 13.13
C ALA A 53 -6.94 2.64 14.57
N GLY A 54 -6.49 3.67 15.29
CA GLY A 54 -6.16 3.57 16.71
C GLY A 54 -7.42 3.61 17.59
N GLU A 55 -7.24 3.54 18.89
CA GLU A 55 -8.33 3.51 19.88
C GLU A 55 -9.24 4.74 19.80
N ASN A 56 -8.68 5.90 19.49
CA ASN A 56 -9.44 7.16 19.33
C ASN A 56 -9.90 7.41 17.89
N GLY A 57 -9.81 6.40 17.03
CA GLY A 57 -10.24 6.49 15.63
C GLY A 57 -9.23 7.12 14.68
N ASN A 58 -8.08 7.59 15.15
CA ASN A 58 -7.03 8.18 14.31
C ASN A 58 -6.44 7.14 13.36
N ILE A 59 -6.07 7.57 12.15
CA ILE A 59 -5.48 6.69 11.16
C ILE A 59 -4.02 6.39 11.50
N LEU A 60 -3.69 5.12 11.64
CA LEU A 60 -2.34 4.64 11.88
C LEU A 60 -1.62 4.27 10.59
N GLY A 61 -2.37 3.86 9.58
CA GLY A 61 -1.85 3.46 8.28
C GLY A 61 -2.94 2.91 7.39
N PHE A 62 -2.59 2.68 6.14
CA PHE A 62 -3.49 2.00 5.19
C PHE A 62 -2.70 1.21 4.17
N GLN A 63 -3.37 0.29 3.52
CA GLN A 63 -2.79 -0.52 2.47
C GLN A 63 -3.77 -0.64 1.32
N SER A 64 -3.32 -0.30 0.12
CA SER A 64 -4.12 -0.42 -1.10
C SER A 64 -3.69 -1.64 -1.89
N LEU A 65 -4.67 -2.31 -2.50
CA LEU A 65 -4.46 -3.45 -3.37
C LEU A 65 -5.34 -3.25 -4.59
N ILE A 66 -4.74 -3.24 -5.78
CA ILE A 66 -5.43 -3.05 -7.04
C ILE A 66 -5.08 -4.18 -8.03
N HIS A 67 -5.95 -4.41 -8.99
CA HIS A 67 -5.65 -5.28 -10.14
C HIS A 67 -4.67 -4.60 -11.07
N SER A 68 -3.64 -5.33 -11.51
CA SER A 68 -2.78 -4.89 -12.58
C SER A 68 -3.48 -5.04 -13.92
N THR A 69 -3.60 -3.94 -14.65
CA THR A 69 -4.21 -3.89 -15.98
C THR A 69 -3.17 -3.59 -17.04
N GLU A 70 -3.53 -3.79 -18.30
CA GLU A 70 -2.66 -3.46 -19.41
C GLU A 70 -2.34 -1.96 -19.42
N GLY A 71 -1.07 -1.63 -19.68
CA GLY A 71 -0.61 -0.24 -19.69
C GLY A 71 -0.44 0.39 -18.32
N ASN A 72 -0.41 -0.39 -17.24
CA ASN A 72 -0.17 0.15 -15.90
C ASN A 72 1.23 0.81 -15.81
N PRO A 73 1.39 1.84 -14.97
CA PRO A 73 2.62 2.63 -14.96
C PRO A 73 3.84 1.90 -14.37
N TYR A 74 3.65 0.72 -13.80
CA TYR A 74 4.72 -0.05 -13.14
C TYR A 74 5.26 -1.18 -13.99
N ALA A 75 4.64 -1.45 -15.14
CA ALA A 75 4.89 -2.63 -15.96
C ALA A 75 4.72 -3.96 -15.18
N THR A 76 3.84 -3.96 -14.19
CA THR A 76 3.48 -5.17 -13.45
C THR A 76 2.73 -6.12 -14.39
N PRO A 77 3.02 -7.43 -14.36
CA PRO A 77 2.29 -8.38 -15.19
C PRO A 77 0.78 -8.28 -15.01
N VAL A 78 0.04 -8.30 -16.11
CA VAL A 78 -1.41 -8.19 -16.11
C VAL A 78 -2.03 -9.34 -15.30
N GLY A 79 -3.04 -9.04 -14.49
CA GLY A 79 -3.73 -10.02 -13.67
C GLY A 79 -3.14 -10.21 -12.28
N TRP A 80 -1.96 -9.66 -12.02
CA TRP A 80 -1.41 -9.63 -10.67
C TRP A 80 -2.09 -8.56 -9.81
N GLY A 81 -1.86 -8.59 -8.51
CA GLY A 81 -2.17 -7.48 -7.62
C GLY A 81 -0.99 -6.51 -7.55
N ILE A 82 -1.29 -5.24 -7.33
CA ILE A 82 -0.29 -4.21 -7.02
C ILE A 82 -0.63 -3.68 -5.63
N ILE A 83 0.35 -3.69 -4.72
CA ILE A 83 0.17 -3.30 -3.33
C ILE A 83 0.94 -2.03 -3.00
N GLY A 84 0.32 -1.15 -2.21
CA GLY A 84 0.97 0.03 -1.66
C GLY A 84 0.68 0.11 -0.16
N THR A 85 1.73 0.33 0.64
CA THR A 85 1.63 0.36 2.11
C THR A 85 2.11 1.70 2.64
N HIS A 86 1.30 2.32 3.48
CA HIS A 86 1.60 3.62 4.08
C HIS A 86 1.27 3.57 5.57
N VAL A 87 2.28 3.76 6.40
CA VAL A 87 2.14 3.76 7.86
C VAL A 87 2.57 5.12 8.39
N SER A 88 1.75 5.69 9.28
CA SER A 88 2.06 6.96 9.93
C SER A 88 3.45 6.91 10.58
N PRO A 89 4.25 7.98 10.46
CA PRO A 89 5.52 8.04 11.17
C PRO A 89 5.40 7.85 12.68
N LYS A 90 4.23 8.14 13.23
CA LYS A 90 3.93 8.01 14.67
C LYS A 90 3.56 6.58 15.07
N ALA A 91 3.30 5.69 14.11
CA ALA A 91 2.80 4.34 14.35
C ALA A 91 3.77 3.25 13.89
N VAL A 92 5.02 3.59 13.57
CA VAL A 92 6.02 2.62 13.14
C VAL A 92 6.33 1.61 14.27
N ARG A 93 6.59 0.36 13.87
CA ARG A 93 6.92 -0.76 14.79
C ARG A 93 5.81 -1.11 15.78
N THR A 94 4.55 -0.86 15.43
CA THR A 94 3.38 -1.20 16.26
C THR A 94 2.60 -2.40 15.73
N GLY A 95 3.10 -3.08 14.70
CA GLY A 95 2.42 -4.21 14.07
C GLY A 95 1.35 -3.82 13.05
N VAL A 96 1.20 -2.54 12.75
CA VAL A 96 0.21 -2.04 11.80
C VAL A 96 0.41 -2.64 10.41
N GLY A 97 1.64 -2.61 9.90
CA GLY A 97 1.94 -3.14 8.57
C GLY A 97 1.66 -4.64 8.44
N THR A 98 1.97 -5.42 9.47
CA THR A 98 1.70 -6.86 9.48
C THR A 98 0.20 -7.14 9.45
N SER A 99 -0.57 -6.44 10.28
CA SER A 99 -2.03 -6.58 10.31
C SER A 99 -2.67 -6.20 8.98
N LEU A 100 -2.22 -5.11 8.38
CA LEU A 100 -2.70 -4.68 7.06
C LEU A 100 -2.42 -5.74 5.99
N PHE A 101 -1.21 -6.28 5.97
CA PHE A 101 -0.86 -7.30 4.98
C PHE A 101 -1.68 -8.58 5.12
N LEU A 102 -1.97 -9.03 6.33
CA LEU A 102 -2.82 -10.20 6.54
C LEU A 102 -4.21 -9.99 5.91
N ALA A 103 -4.78 -8.81 6.05
CA ALA A 103 -6.06 -8.47 5.42
C ALA A 103 -5.96 -8.44 3.88
N SER A 104 -4.92 -7.81 3.34
CA SER A 104 -4.70 -7.75 1.89
C SER A 104 -4.43 -9.12 1.29
N ARG A 105 -3.69 -9.97 1.98
CA ARG A 105 -3.45 -11.36 1.54
C ARG A 105 -4.76 -12.13 1.45
N ALA A 106 -5.62 -12.03 2.45
CA ALA A 106 -6.93 -12.69 2.43
C ALA A 106 -7.79 -12.19 1.27
N ALA A 107 -7.82 -10.87 1.03
CA ALA A 107 -8.53 -10.27 -0.09
C ALA A 107 -7.98 -10.74 -1.45
N SER A 108 -6.67 -10.91 -1.55
CA SER A 108 -5.99 -11.40 -2.76
C SER A 108 -6.41 -12.84 -3.09
N VAL A 109 -6.48 -13.70 -2.08
CA VAL A 109 -6.94 -15.09 -2.25
C VAL A 109 -8.39 -15.11 -2.74
N GLN A 110 -9.26 -14.31 -2.12
CA GLN A 110 -10.66 -14.22 -2.52
C GLN A 110 -10.83 -13.66 -3.94
N ALA A 111 -9.96 -12.75 -4.35
CA ALA A 111 -9.98 -12.19 -5.72
C ALA A 111 -9.38 -13.15 -6.76
N GLY A 112 -8.84 -14.28 -6.34
CA GLY A 112 -8.24 -15.27 -7.25
C GLY A 112 -6.88 -14.86 -7.80
N LEU A 113 -6.18 -13.95 -7.13
CA LEU A 113 -4.83 -13.55 -7.55
C LEU A 113 -3.83 -14.67 -7.33
N THR A 114 -2.83 -14.75 -8.19
CA THR A 114 -1.71 -15.67 -8.02
C THR A 114 -0.48 -14.99 -7.43
N ASN A 115 -0.32 -13.70 -7.73
CA ASN A 115 0.86 -12.93 -7.33
C ASN A 115 0.48 -11.50 -6.97
N ILE A 116 1.27 -10.91 -6.07
CA ILE A 116 1.18 -9.49 -5.70
C ILE A 116 2.54 -8.86 -5.91
N GLU A 117 2.59 -7.72 -6.59
CA GLU A 117 3.82 -6.95 -6.76
C GLU A 117 3.84 -5.74 -5.85
N ALA A 118 4.99 -5.52 -5.20
CA ALA A 118 5.36 -4.26 -4.57
C ALA A 118 6.42 -3.58 -5.43
N PHE A 119 6.09 -2.40 -5.95
CA PHE A 119 6.99 -1.56 -6.74
C PHE A 119 7.58 -0.51 -5.80
N ILE A 120 8.87 -0.64 -5.46
CA ILE A 120 9.49 0.10 -4.35
C ILE A 120 10.64 0.95 -4.88
N ALA A 121 10.65 2.24 -4.53
CA ALA A 121 11.78 3.10 -4.86
C ALA A 121 13.10 2.52 -4.30
N LYS A 122 14.16 2.59 -5.09
CA LYS A 122 15.47 1.99 -4.72
C LYS A 122 16.04 2.53 -3.43
N ASP A 123 15.78 3.78 -3.09
CA ASP A 123 16.24 4.42 -1.87
C ASP A 123 15.32 4.17 -0.66
N ASN A 124 14.17 3.55 -0.86
CA ASN A 124 13.24 3.25 0.23
C ASN A 124 13.56 1.91 0.89
N VAL A 125 14.63 1.89 1.66
CA VAL A 125 15.12 0.67 2.31
C VAL A 125 14.16 0.16 3.40
N ILE A 126 13.39 1.08 4.03
CA ILE A 126 12.40 0.72 5.05
C ILE A 126 11.28 -0.12 4.44
N ALA A 127 10.75 0.31 3.30
CA ALA A 127 9.71 -0.45 2.60
C ALA A 127 10.24 -1.78 2.07
N GLN A 128 11.46 -1.80 1.52
CA GLN A 128 12.08 -3.05 1.06
C GLN A 128 12.17 -4.08 2.19
N ALA A 129 12.64 -3.67 3.36
CA ALA A 129 12.73 -4.53 4.53
C ALA A 129 11.36 -5.00 5.02
N TYR A 130 10.36 -4.12 5.00
CA TYR A 130 8.99 -4.47 5.37
C TYR A 130 8.44 -5.58 4.47
N TYR A 131 8.52 -5.41 3.16
CA TYR A 131 7.99 -6.40 2.22
C TYR A 131 8.74 -7.73 2.31
N GLU A 132 10.05 -7.71 2.53
CA GLU A 132 10.83 -8.94 2.77
C GLU A 132 10.33 -9.68 4.01
N ARG A 133 10.04 -8.96 5.11
CA ARG A 133 9.46 -9.58 6.31
C ARG A 133 8.08 -10.17 6.05
N MET A 134 7.32 -9.61 5.13
CA MET A 134 5.99 -10.16 4.76
C MET A 134 6.10 -11.38 3.84
N GLY A 135 7.28 -11.68 3.32
CA GLY A 135 7.52 -12.84 2.47
C GLY A 135 7.66 -12.52 0.98
N PHE A 136 7.79 -11.26 0.62
CA PHE A 136 8.07 -10.84 -0.76
C PHE A 136 9.54 -11.08 -1.10
N GLU A 137 9.79 -11.40 -2.36
CA GLU A 137 11.13 -11.59 -2.91
C GLU A 137 11.37 -10.66 -4.10
N THR A 138 12.57 -10.10 -4.21
CA THR A 138 12.96 -9.31 -5.38
C THR A 138 12.99 -10.21 -6.61
N TYR A 139 12.33 -9.82 -7.69
CA TYR A 139 12.34 -10.59 -8.94
C TYR A 139 12.76 -9.77 -10.16
N ARG A 140 12.71 -8.44 -10.07
CA ARG A 140 13.24 -7.55 -11.11
C ARG A 140 13.59 -6.19 -10.52
N GLU A 141 14.42 -5.47 -11.25
CA GLU A 141 14.78 -4.10 -10.91
C GLU A 141 14.65 -3.22 -12.16
N THR A 142 14.29 -1.96 -11.94
CA THR A 142 14.31 -0.90 -12.97
C THR A 142 15.36 0.14 -12.57
N ALA A 143 15.53 1.19 -13.39
CA ALA A 143 16.44 2.28 -13.05
C ALA A 143 16.07 2.96 -11.71
N ALA A 144 14.77 3.01 -11.37
CA ALA A 144 14.27 3.75 -10.21
C ALA A 144 13.68 2.86 -9.10
N ALA A 145 13.46 1.57 -9.35
CA ALA A 145 12.70 0.72 -8.44
C ALA A 145 13.27 -0.68 -8.27
N VAL A 146 13.01 -1.23 -7.08
CA VAL A 146 13.14 -2.66 -6.77
C VAL A 146 11.72 -3.23 -6.75
N CYS A 147 11.48 -4.28 -7.52
CA CYS A 147 10.16 -4.90 -7.61
C CYS A 147 10.19 -6.25 -6.93
N LYS A 148 9.33 -6.41 -5.94
CA LYS A 148 9.22 -7.62 -5.15
C LYS A 148 7.88 -8.30 -5.39
N VAL A 149 7.88 -9.62 -5.38
CA VAL A 149 6.68 -10.43 -5.61
C VAL A 149 6.37 -11.30 -4.40
N PHE A 150 5.08 -11.38 -4.07
CA PHE A 150 4.54 -12.38 -3.14
C PHE A 150 3.72 -13.38 -3.96
N ARG A 151 4.06 -14.65 -3.85
CA ARG A 151 3.35 -15.74 -4.53
C ARG A 151 2.31 -16.34 -3.60
N LEU A 152 1.07 -16.28 -4.03
CA LEU A 152 -0.07 -16.77 -3.27
C LEU A 152 -0.26 -18.28 -3.40
#